data_07c73b8ecace4d6c63b301284b2cc718
#
_entry.id   07c73b8ecace4d6c63b301284b2cc718
#
_cell.length_a   1.000
_cell.length_b   1.000
_cell.length_c   1.000
_cell.angle_alpha   90.00
_cell.angle_beta   90.00
_cell.angle_gamma   90.00
#
_symmetry.space_group_name_H-M   'P 1'
#
loop_
_entity.id
_entity.type
_entity.pdbx_description
1 polymer ?
#
loop_
_entity_poly.entity_id
_entity_poly.type
_entity_poly.pdbx_seq_one_letter_code
_entity_poly.pdbx_strand_id
1 'polypeptide(L)'
;MKKGILFLIIPLILIVVLVLVILPPSFGKLPEDHSLNEKTYIEVNGAKIGLIILSDNTDNPVLMVCGGGPGIPQYLMESLYPSVLPEYFTVCYFDYEGTGLSFDADTDPNNMTTDRFIDETLQVTDYLRERFGQDKIYIMGHSFGTYIALNTVDRHPENYIAYLSMSQACDQHRSEIIAFDYMRGRYAELGDASMVAKFDELKFSESEEDYEEYFRSGLRDKAMHYLGVGTTSDMNNVITGLFFPSLRITAYTPGERINIWRGKAASGKFVVHNDSQQFNAFEAVPSIEIPVYFFAGENDMTCCTSLQREYYEMIEAPEKEFYLYEGCAHSPIYEDPVKTREILESILINP
;
A
#
# COMPACT_ATOMS: atom_id res chain seq x y z
N MET A 1 -24.46 -32.67 38.19
CA MET A 1 -23.20 -32.48 37.42
C MET A 1 -23.36 -32.39 35.89
N LYS A 2 -24.17 -33.24 35.22
CA LYS A 2 -24.29 -33.28 33.76
C LYS A 2 -24.89 -31.99 33.09
N LYS A 3 -25.84 -31.30 33.76
CA LYS A 3 -26.47 -30.09 33.20
C LYS A 3 -25.55 -28.85 33.22
N GLY A 4 -24.68 -28.72 34.23
CA GLY A 4 -23.71 -27.58 34.31
C GLY A 4 -22.59 -27.66 33.28
N ILE A 5 -22.15 -28.87 32.93
CA ILE A 5 -21.12 -29.08 31.88
C ILE A 5 -21.67 -28.72 30.52
N LEU A 6 -22.94 -29.04 30.20
CA LEU A 6 -23.57 -28.72 28.95
C LEU A 6 -23.72 -27.19 28.76
N PHE A 7 -23.96 -26.44 29.84
CA PHE A 7 -24.08 -24.98 29.85
C PHE A 7 -22.74 -24.27 29.50
N LEU A 8 -21.60 -24.91 29.76
CA LEU A 8 -20.26 -24.38 29.39
C LEU A 8 -19.80 -24.86 28.02
N ILE A 9 -20.20 -26.06 27.58
CA ILE A 9 -19.78 -26.63 26.30
C ILE A 9 -20.44 -25.91 25.10
N ILE A 10 -21.74 -25.59 25.19
CA ILE A 10 -22.47 -24.92 24.08
C ILE A 10 -21.88 -23.57 23.75
N PRO A 11 -21.66 -22.61 24.68
CA PRO A 11 -20.99 -21.33 24.34
C PRO A 11 -19.57 -21.54 23.83
N LEU A 12 -18.81 -22.49 24.32
CA LEU A 12 -17.48 -22.79 23.84
C LEU A 12 -17.51 -23.27 22.36
N ILE A 13 -18.43 -24.17 22.02
CA ILE A 13 -18.62 -24.61 20.63
C ILE A 13 -19.03 -23.44 19.75
N LEU A 14 -19.93 -22.57 20.19
CA LEU A 14 -20.36 -21.39 19.44
C LEU A 14 -19.19 -20.41 19.21
N ILE A 15 -18.35 -20.21 20.23
CA ILE A 15 -17.13 -19.39 20.09
C ILE A 15 -16.16 -20.01 19.08
N VAL A 16 -15.92 -21.33 19.15
CA VAL A 16 -15.03 -22.03 18.20
C VAL A 16 -15.58 -21.93 16.78
N VAL A 17 -16.89 -22.15 16.59
CA VAL A 17 -17.53 -22.01 15.28
C VAL A 17 -17.40 -20.57 14.76
N LEU A 18 -17.64 -19.57 15.61
CA LEU A 18 -17.51 -18.17 15.25
C LEU A 18 -16.08 -17.82 14.84
N VAL A 19 -15.09 -18.31 15.60
CA VAL A 19 -13.67 -18.15 15.27
C VAL A 19 -13.34 -18.79 13.93
N LEU A 20 -13.80 -20.00 13.65
CA LEU A 20 -13.57 -20.69 12.38
C LEU A 20 -14.27 -20.04 11.19
N VAL A 21 -15.37 -19.33 11.44
CA VAL A 21 -16.06 -18.54 10.38
C VAL A 21 -15.30 -17.25 10.07
N ILE A 22 -14.81 -16.57 11.10
CA ILE A 22 -14.08 -15.28 10.94
C ILE A 22 -12.66 -15.54 10.43
N LEU A 23 -11.99 -16.55 11.01
CA LEU A 23 -10.60 -16.90 10.71
C LEU A 23 -10.52 -18.38 10.26
N PRO A 24 -10.95 -18.70 9.04
CA PRO A 24 -10.94 -20.08 8.55
C PRO A 24 -9.51 -20.63 8.50
N PRO A 25 -9.34 -21.95 8.72
CA PRO A 25 -8.04 -22.61 8.61
C PRO A 25 -7.40 -22.35 7.24
N SER A 26 -6.08 -22.16 7.23
CA SER A 26 -5.29 -22.07 6.03
C SER A 26 -3.89 -22.60 6.30
N PHE A 27 -3.29 -23.19 5.27
CA PHE A 27 -1.91 -23.68 5.30
C PHE A 27 -0.93 -22.65 4.72
N GLY A 28 -1.40 -21.42 4.39
CA GLY A 28 -0.57 -20.37 3.82
C GLY A 28 -0.10 -20.68 2.39
N LYS A 29 -0.95 -21.38 1.62
CA LYS A 29 -0.67 -21.69 0.22
C LYS A 29 -1.26 -20.61 -0.68
N LEU A 30 -0.44 -20.16 -1.64
CA LEU A 30 -0.89 -19.31 -2.73
C LEU A 30 -1.89 -20.07 -3.62
N PRO A 31 -2.84 -19.38 -4.27
CA PRO A 31 -3.57 -19.91 -5.42
C PRO A 31 -2.58 -20.36 -6.50
N GLU A 32 -2.95 -21.38 -7.29
CA GLU A 32 -2.16 -21.87 -8.42
C GLU A 32 -2.75 -21.31 -9.73
N ASP A 33 -2.85 -19.98 -9.80
CA ASP A 33 -3.49 -19.24 -10.91
C ASP A 33 -2.49 -18.59 -11.87
N HIS A 34 -1.19 -18.62 -11.53
CA HIS A 34 -0.09 -18.16 -12.37
C HIS A 34 0.92 -19.27 -12.64
N SER A 35 1.82 -19.09 -13.60
CA SER A 35 2.90 -20.03 -13.89
C SER A 35 3.92 -20.10 -12.74
N LEU A 36 4.16 -18.98 -12.06
CA LEU A 36 4.94 -18.88 -10.83
C LEU A 36 4.06 -18.33 -9.70
N ASN A 37 3.92 -19.12 -8.62
CA ASN A 37 3.22 -18.72 -7.40
C ASN A 37 4.11 -19.12 -6.23
N GLU A 38 4.88 -18.18 -5.69
CA GLU A 38 5.84 -18.48 -4.66
C GLU A 38 5.68 -17.57 -3.43
N LYS A 39 5.70 -18.17 -2.25
CA LYS A 39 5.88 -17.48 -0.98
C LYS A 39 7.19 -17.93 -0.38
N THR A 40 8.12 -17.02 -0.22
CA THR A 40 9.47 -17.27 0.25
C THR A 40 9.94 -16.22 1.25
N TYR A 41 11.13 -16.43 1.79
CA TYR A 41 11.72 -15.50 2.75
C TYR A 41 13.21 -15.39 2.46
N ILE A 42 13.74 -14.19 2.62
CA ILE A 42 15.17 -13.91 2.59
C ILE A 42 15.60 -13.27 3.91
N GLU A 43 16.89 -13.32 4.21
CA GLU A 43 17.47 -12.62 5.35
C GLU A 43 18.05 -11.29 4.87
N VAL A 44 17.60 -10.20 5.46
CA VAL A 44 18.03 -8.83 5.17
C VAL A 44 18.34 -8.15 6.50
N ASN A 45 19.56 -7.67 6.70
CA ASN A 45 19.99 -6.96 7.91
C ASN A 45 19.70 -7.72 9.23
N GLY A 46 19.71 -9.06 9.18
CA GLY A 46 19.38 -9.92 10.30
C GLY A 46 17.89 -10.09 10.58
N ALA A 47 17.03 -9.52 9.73
CA ALA A 47 15.59 -9.70 9.76
C ALA A 47 15.13 -10.68 8.66
N LYS A 48 14.04 -11.40 8.93
CA LYS A 48 13.42 -12.30 7.96
C LYS A 48 12.37 -11.54 7.15
N ILE A 49 12.65 -11.29 5.89
CA ILE A 49 11.78 -10.56 4.97
C ILE A 49 10.97 -11.53 4.12
N GLY A 50 9.64 -11.38 4.18
CA GLY A 50 8.69 -12.20 3.44
C GLY A 50 8.38 -11.65 2.07
N LEU A 51 8.37 -12.52 1.07
CA LEU A 51 8.16 -12.22 -0.34
C LEU A 51 7.05 -13.11 -0.89
N ILE A 52 6.19 -12.52 -1.72
CA ILE A 52 5.26 -13.25 -2.59
C ILE A 52 5.60 -12.87 -4.04
N ILE A 53 5.89 -13.88 -4.86
CA ILE A 53 6.30 -13.68 -6.25
C ILE A 53 5.30 -14.37 -7.16
N LEU A 54 4.72 -13.60 -8.09
CA LEU A 54 3.74 -14.07 -9.07
C LEU A 54 4.22 -13.75 -10.49
N SER A 55 3.97 -14.67 -11.43
CA SER A 55 4.24 -14.42 -12.85
C SER A 55 3.49 -15.40 -13.74
N ASP A 56 2.94 -14.93 -14.84
CA ASP A 56 2.40 -15.80 -15.91
C ASP A 56 3.49 -16.28 -16.86
N ASN A 57 4.61 -15.57 -16.94
CA ASN A 57 5.78 -15.95 -17.70
C ASN A 57 7.06 -15.48 -16.99
N THR A 58 7.90 -16.39 -16.54
CA THR A 58 9.14 -16.09 -15.81
C THR A 58 10.22 -15.41 -16.67
N ASP A 59 10.03 -15.32 -17.99
CA ASP A 59 10.88 -14.53 -18.88
C ASP A 59 10.51 -13.04 -18.88
N ASN A 60 9.38 -12.67 -18.26
CA ASN A 60 8.98 -11.27 -18.10
C ASN A 60 9.99 -10.49 -17.26
N PRO A 61 10.09 -9.15 -17.49
CA PRO A 61 10.89 -8.29 -16.63
C PRO A 61 10.39 -8.37 -15.17
N VAL A 62 11.32 -8.23 -14.22
CA VAL A 62 10.96 -8.23 -12.80
C VAL A 62 10.43 -6.86 -12.39
N LEU A 63 9.33 -6.87 -11.62
CA LEU A 63 8.76 -5.70 -10.96
C LEU A 63 8.77 -5.92 -9.45
N MET A 64 9.52 -5.10 -8.73
CA MET A 64 9.46 -5.07 -7.26
C MET A 64 8.45 -4.02 -6.81
N VAL A 65 7.57 -4.38 -5.87
CA VAL A 65 6.51 -3.51 -5.39
C VAL A 65 6.74 -3.09 -3.94
N CYS A 66 6.96 -1.80 -3.73
CA CYS A 66 7.02 -1.13 -2.44
C CYS A 66 5.60 -0.82 -1.96
N GLY A 67 5.15 -1.51 -0.91
CA GLY A 67 3.77 -1.41 -0.41
C GLY A 67 3.47 -0.15 0.39
N GLY A 68 2.19 0.18 0.48
CA GLY A 68 1.67 1.36 1.18
C GLY A 68 1.50 1.20 2.69
N GLY A 69 1.00 2.23 3.33
CA GLY A 69 0.56 2.20 4.69
C GLY A 69 1.23 3.11 5.72
N PRO A 70 2.53 2.99 6.11
CA PRO A 70 3.33 1.79 6.09
C PRO A 70 2.65 0.59 6.75
N GLY A 71 3.08 -0.62 6.38
CA GLY A 71 2.74 -1.85 7.08
C GLY A 71 1.48 -2.58 6.61
N ILE A 72 0.88 -2.19 5.50
CA ILE A 72 -0.12 -3.01 4.79
C ILE A 72 0.59 -3.78 3.68
N PRO A 73 0.58 -5.13 3.71
CA PRO A 73 1.12 -5.94 2.62
C PRO A 73 0.45 -5.60 1.29
N GLN A 74 1.26 -5.31 0.26
CA GLN A 74 0.68 -4.98 -1.05
C GLN A 74 -0.02 -6.18 -1.70
N TYR A 75 0.43 -7.41 -1.41
CA TYR A 75 -0.26 -8.63 -1.84
C TYR A 75 -1.70 -8.73 -1.28
N LEU A 76 -2.03 -8.04 -0.19
CA LEU A 76 -3.42 -7.95 0.29
C LEU A 76 -4.31 -7.30 -0.79
N MET A 77 -3.86 -6.21 -1.40
CA MET A 77 -4.59 -5.56 -2.49
C MET A 77 -4.67 -6.48 -3.71
N GLU A 78 -3.55 -7.08 -4.13
CA GLU A 78 -3.51 -8.04 -5.23
C GLU A 78 -4.48 -9.21 -5.03
N SER A 79 -4.57 -9.74 -3.81
CA SER A 79 -5.47 -10.86 -3.50
C SER A 79 -6.96 -10.47 -3.49
N LEU A 80 -7.30 -9.23 -3.18
CA LEU A 80 -8.69 -8.75 -3.10
C LEU A 80 -9.17 -8.13 -4.42
N TYR A 81 -8.27 -7.52 -5.15
CA TYR A 81 -8.48 -6.83 -6.42
C TYR A 81 -7.37 -7.28 -7.40
N PRO A 82 -7.47 -8.49 -7.98
CA PRO A 82 -6.42 -9.01 -8.86
C PRO A 82 -6.09 -8.05 -10.00
N SER A 83 -4.80 -7.71 -10.12
CA SER A 83 -4.30 -6.84 -11.17
C SER A 83 -3.87 -7.63 -12.41
N VAL A 84 -3.51 -6.92 -13.47
CA VAL A 84 -2.89 -7.50 -14.67
C VAL A 84 -1.37 -7.54 -14.60
N LEU A 85 -0.77 -7.08 -13.51
CA LEU A 85 0.69 -6.99 -13.37
C LEU A 85 1.41 -8.33 -13.61
N PRO A 86 0.94 -9.49 -13.08
CA PRO A 86 1.59 -10.78 -13.31
C PRO A 86 1.60 -11.27 -14.76
N GLU A 87 0.73 -10.72 -15.62
CA GLU A 87 0.73 -11.03 -17.06
C GLU A 87 1.93 -10.41 -17.79
N TYR A 88 2.42 -9.25 -17.29
CA TYR A 88 3.47 -8.44 -17.90
C TYR A 88 4.81 -8.49 -17.18
N PHE A 89 4.79 -8.85 -15.90
CA PHE A 89 5.96 -8.86 -15.04
C PHE A 89 6.07 -10.16 -14.23
N THR A 90 7.30 -10.46 -13.80
CA THR A 90 7.52 -11.27 -12.61
C THR A 90 7.45 -10.33 -11.41
N VAL A 91 6.30 -10.30 -10.75
CA VAL A 91 5.97 -9.33 -9.70
C VAL A 91 6.40 -9.86 -8.35
N CYS A 92 7.19 -9.08 -7.60
CA CYS A 92 7.55 -9.36 -6.22
C CYS A 92 6.88 -8.38 -5.27
N TYR A 93 5.96 -8.88 -4.46
CA TYR A 93 5.39 -8.18 -3.31
C TYR A 93 6.21 -8.55 -2.07
N PHE A 94 6.92 -7.61 -1.48
CA PHE A 94 7.63 -7.85 -0.24
C PHE A 94 7.03 -7.04 0.91
N ASP A 95 7.12 -7.60 2.11
CA ASP A 95 6.65 -6.95 3.32
C ASP A 95 7.85 -6.39 4.08
N TYR A 96 7.86 -5.10 4.36
CA TYR A 96 8.92 -4.44 5.14
C TYR A 96 9.10 -5.09 6.51
N GLU A 97 10.32 -5.03 7.05
CA GLU A 97 10.62 -5.49 8.41
C GLU A 97 9.59 -5.00 9.43
N GLY A 98 9.17 -5.89 10.31
CA GLY A 98 8.16 -5.62 11.33
C GLY A 98 6.71 -5.58 10.83
N THR A 99 6.44 -5.91 9.55
CA THR A 99 5.10 -5.88 8.95
C THR A 99 4.75 -7.20 8.25
N GLY A 100 3.46 -7.49 8.07
CA GLY A 100 2.96 -8.60 7.27
C GLY A 100 3.64 -9.94 7.54
N LEU A 101 4.23 -10.54 6.51
CA LEU A 101 5.03 -11.78 6.57
C LEU A 101 6.36 -11.59 7.32
N SER A 102 6.88 -10.36 7.33
CA SER A 102 8.12 -9.95 7.99
C SER A 102 7.89 -9.47 9.43
N PHE A 103 6.66 -9.66 9.96
CA PHE A 103 6.33 -9.20 11.30
C PHE A 103 7.13 -9.95 12.37
N ASP A 104 7.82 -9.16 13.19
CA ASP A 104 8.44 -9.60 14.44
C ASP A 104 7.97 -8.69 15.58
N ALA A 105 7.59 -9.30 16.71
CA ALA A 105 7.12 -8.56 17.88
C ALA A 105 8.25 -7.80 18.59
N ASP A 106 9.48 -8.21 18.37
CA ASP A 106 10.69 -7.64 18.99
C ASP A 106 11.34 -6.56 18.10
N THR A 107 10.74 -6.22 16.94
CA THR A 107 11.19 -5.11 16.10
C THR A 107 11.18 -3.80 16.88
N ASP A 108 12.35 -3.15 17.00
CA ASP A 108 12.46 -1.83 17.64
C ASP A 108 11.99 -0.72 16.69
N PRO A 109 10.90 0.00 17.00
CA PRO A 109 10.40 1.07 16.14
C PRO A 109 11.42 2.19 15.86
N ASN A 110 12.37 2.42 16.79
CA ASN A 110 13.38 3.47 16.62
C ASN A 110 14.42 3.13 15.55
N ASN A 111 14.59 1.84 15.23
CA ASN A 111 15.49 1.39 14.19
C ASN A 111 14.83 1.38 12.79
N MET A 112 13.51 1.55 12.73
CA MET A 112 12.74 1.54 11.48
C MET A 112 12.79 2.93 10.85
N THR A 113 13.96 3.30 10.32
CA THR A 113 14.25 4.59 9.69
C THR A 113 14.08 4.52 8.18
N THR A 114 13.99 5.67 7.52
CA THR A 114 13.95 5.77 6.06
C THR A 114 15.15 5.08 5.40
N ASP A 115 16.36 5.30 5.91
CA ASP A 115 17.57 4.67 5.36
C ASP A 115 17.54 3.14 5.48
N ARG A 116 16.97 2.60 6.59
CA ARG A 116 16.81 1.16 6.75
C ARG A 116 15.83 0.57 5.74
N PHE A 117 14.72 1.25 5.44
CA PHE A 117 13.74 0.82 4.44
C PHE A 117 14.31 0.89 3.02
N ILE A 118 15.12 1.90 2.72
CA ILE A 118 15.84 2.00 1.43
C ILE A 118 16.86 0.87 1.29
N ASP A 119 17.67 0.62 2.33
CA ASP A 119 18.66 -0.45 2.32
C ASP A 119 18.00 -1.83 2.19
N GLU A 120 16.88 -2.08 2.87
CA GLU A 120 16.08 -3.29 2.72
C GLU A 120 15.56 -3.43 1.28
N THR A 121 15.04 -2.36 0.70
CA THR A 121 14.57 -2.31 -0.69
C THR A 121 15.70 -2.66 -1.67
N LEU A 122 16.91 -2.15 -1.45
CA LEU A 122 18.09 -2.46 -2.27
C LEU A 122 18.51 -3.92 -2.15
N GLN A 123 18.52 -4.50 -0.94
CA GLN A 123 18.88 -5.91 -0.76
C GLN A 123 17.85 -6.86 -1.39
N VAL A 124 16.54 -6.51 -1.34
CA VAL A 124 15.49 -7.24 -2.09
C VAL A 124 15.70 -7.08 -3.59
N THR A 125 16.08 -5.88 -4.06
CA THR A 125 16.41 -5.63 -5.47
C THR A 125 17.55 -6.51 -5.94
N ASP A 126 18.66 -6.58 -5.19
CA ASP A 126 19.82 -7.40 -5.53
C ASP A 126 19.49 -8.89 -5.56
N TYR A 127 18.72 -9.37 -4.57
CA TYR A 127 18.20 -10.75 -4.57
C TYR A 127 17.38 -11.06 -5.83
N LEU A 128 16.49 -10.16 -6.25
CA LEU A 128 15.65 -10.37 -7.44
C LEU A 128 16.47 -10.34 -8.72
N ARG A 129 17.41 -9.41 -8.85
CA ARG A 129 18.33 -9.32 -10.00
C ARG A 129 19.15 -10.59 -10.16
N GLU A 130 19.75 -11.07 -9.07
CA GLU A 130 20.55 -12.31 -9.08
C GLU A 130 19.68 -13.53 -9.41
N ARG A 131 18.52 -13.65 -8.77
CA ARG A 131 17.61 -14.78 -8.91
C ARG A 131 17.09 -14.95 -10.34
N PHE A 132 16.69 -13.86 -10.98
CA PHE A 132 16.09 -13.85 -12.31
C PHE A 132 17.08 -13.49 -13.42
N GLY A 133 18.37 -13.27 -13.09
CA GLY A 133 19.42 -12.98 -14.05
C GLY A 133 19.22 -11.67 -14.81
N GLN A 134 18.63 -10.65 -14.17
CA GLN A 134 18.34 -9.34 -14.77
C GLN A 134 19.28 -8.27 -14.20
N ASP A 135 19.96 -7.52 -15.06
CA ASP A 135 20.89 -6.46 -14.65
C ASP A 135 20.17 -5.29 -13.97
N LYS A 136 18.95 -4.98 -14.42
CA LYS A 136 18.06 -3.96 -13.87
C LYS A 136 16.64 -4.50 -13.80
N ILE A 137 15.85 -3.99 -12.85
CA ILE A 137 14.45 -4.37 -12.67
C ILE A 137 13.56 -3.12 -12.69
N TYR A 138 12.25 -3.30 -12.80
CA TYR A 138 11.28 -2.23 -12.53
C TYR A 138 11.03 -2.13 -11.02
N ILE A 139 10.75 -0.91 -10.56
CA ILE A 139 10.30 -0.65 -9.19
C ILE A 139 8.97 0.09 -9.22
N MET A 140 8.01 -0.35 -8.41
CA MET A 140 6.73 0.33 -8.21
C MET A 140 6.59 0.73 -6.74
N GLY A 141 6.13 1.96 -6.51
CA GLY A 141 5.67 2.40 -5.21
C GLY A 141 4.15 2.57 -5.20
N HIS A 142 3.49 2.23 -4.10
CA HIS A 142 2.09 2.57 -3.85
C HIS A 142 1.97 3.39 -2.58
N SER A 143 1.36 4.60 -2.65
CA SER A 143 1.13 5.41 -1.45
C SER A 143 2.43 5.68 -0.65
N PHE A 144 2.50 5.33 0.63
CA PHE A 144 3.75 5.35 1.41
C PHE A 144 4.92 4.69 0.66
N GLY A 145 4.66 3.59 -0.05
CA GLY A 145 5.71 2.91 -0.83
C GLY A 145 6.32 3.79 -1.93
N THR A 146 5.61 4.81 -2.41
CA THR A 146 6.17 5.81 -3.35
C THR A 146 7.24 6.67 -2.69
N TYR A 147 7.10 6.98 -1.39
CA TYR A 147 8.13 7.68 -0.63
C TYR A 147 9.43 6.88 -0.59
N ILE A 148 9.34 5.57 -0.31
CA ILE A 148 10.52 4.71 -0.28
C ILE A 148 11.09 4.49 -1.68
N ALA A 149 10.25 4.14 -2.67
CA ALA A 149 10.67 3.88 -4.03
C ALA A 149 11.33 5.12 -4.67
N LEU A 150 10.73 6.31 -4.52
CA LEU A 150 11.28 7.56 -5.04
C LEU A 150 12.66 7.88 -4.46
N ASN A 151 12.82 7.78 -3.13
CA ASN A 151 14.12 7.98 -2.48
C ASN A 151 15.14 6.90 -2.87
N THR A 152 14.68 5.68 -3.16
CA THR A 152 15.56 4.59 -3.62
C THR A 152 16.06 4.84 -5.03
N VAL A 153 15.21 5.23 -5.96
CA VAL A 153 15.61 5.49 -7.36
C VAL A 153 16.42 6.77 -7.48
N ASP A 154 16.19 7.78 -6.66
CA ASP A 154 17.00 8.98 -6.59
C ASP A 154 18.45 8.68 -6.21
N ARG A 155 18.65 7.76 -5.23
CA ARG A 155 19.98 7.42 -4.73
C ARG A 155 20.69 6.32 -5.52
N HIS A 156 19.92 5.42 -6.16
CA HIS A 156 20.41 4.19 -6.82
C HIS A 156 19.74 3.93 -8.17
N PRO A 157 19.74 4.89 -9.11
CA PRO A 157 19.07 4.76 -10.40
C PRO A 157 19.66 3.65 -11.28
N GLU A 158 20.92 3.25 -11.03
CA GLU A 158 21.64 2.22 -11.79
C GLU A 158 20.98 0.83 -11.69
N ASN A 159 20.14 0.58 -10.68
CA ASN A 159 19.49 -0.70 -10.44
C ASN A 159 18.15 -0.85 -11.16
N TYR A 160 17.61 0.23 -11.71
CA TYR A 160 16.23 0.25 -12.20
C TYR A 160 16.12 0.63 -13.66
N ILE A 161 15.12 0.02 -14.34
CA ILE A 161 14.74 0.33 -15.72
C ILE A 161 13.84 1.56 -15.72
N ALA A 162 12.81 1.56 -14.88
CA ALA A 162 11.86 2.65 -14.70
C ALA A 162 11.21 2.58 -13.31
N TYR A 163 10.66 3.72 -12.88
CA TYR A 163 9.85 3.86 -11.67
C TYR A 163 8.37 3.99 -12.03
N LEU A 164 7.54 3.10 -11.49
CA LEU A 164 6.09 3.13 -11.59
C LEU A 164 5.53 3.71 -10.29
N SER A 165 4.95 4.90 -10.37
CA SER A 165 4.43 5.62 -9.19
C SER A 165 2.91 5.51 -9.13
N MET A 166 2.39 4.67 -8.26
CA MET A 166 0.94 4.56 -8.04
C MET A 166 0.55 5.38 -6.82
N SER A 167 -0.25 6.43 -7.05
CA SER A 167 -0.72 7.32 -5.98
C SER A 167 0.44 7.97 -5.21
N GLN A 168 1.26 8.74 -5.92
CA GLN A 168 2.48 9.37 -5.41
C GLN A 168 2.24 10.25 -4.18
N ALA A 169 2.90 9.93 -3.09
CA ALA A 169 3.00 10.79 -1.92
C ALA A 169 4.00 11.93 -2.23
N CYS A 170 3.48 13.13 -2.46
CA CYS A 170 4.29 14.30 -2.83
C CYS A 170 4.58 15.23 -1.65
N ASP A 171 3.53 15.56 -0.90
CA ASP A 171 3.54 16.37 0.31
C ASP A 171 2.26 15.97 1.08
N GLN A 172 2.44 15.10 2.07
CA GLN A 172 1.28 14.50 2.74
C GLN A 172 0.50 15.55 3.54
N HIS A 173 1.17 16.53 4.11
CA HIS A 173 0.52 17.58 4.89
C HIS A 173 -0.39 18.46 4.00
N ARG A 174 0.10 18.90 2.85
CA ARG A 174 -0.71 19.64 1.86
C ARG A 174 -1.87 18.75 1.35
N SER A 175 -1.60 17.47 1.12
CA SER A 175 -2.62 16.52 0.65
C SER A 175 -3.79 16.42 1.64
N GLU A 176 -3.50 16.32 2.94
CA GLU A 176 -4.54 16.23 3.96
C GLU A 176 -5.37 17.52 4.10
N ILE A 177 -4.76 18.69 3.94
CA ILE A 177 -5.49 19.97 3.92
C ILE A 177 -6.49 20.01 2.75
N ILE A 178 -6.03 19.65 1.55
CA ILE A 178 -6.88 19.59 0.35
C ILE A 178 -8.02 18.57 0.55
N ALA A 179 -7.70 17.39 1.07
CA ALA A 179 -8.67 16.33 1.33
C ALA A 179 -9.71 16.73 2.36
N PHE A 180 -9.30 17.42 3.45
CA PHE A 180 -10.20 17.92 4.49
C PHE A 180 -11.21 18.91 3.91
N ASP A 181 -10.75 19.91 3.16
CA ASP A 181 -11.59 20.92 2.55
C ASP A 181 -12.53 20.33 1.51
N TYR A 182 -12.02 19.39 0.69
CA TYR A 182 -12.82 18.66 -0.29
C TYR A 182 -13.95 17.88 0.40
N MET A 183 -13.63 17.05 1.38
CA MET A 183 -14.62 16.21 2.07
C MET A 183 -15.66 17.07 2.78
N ARG A 184 -15.26 18.12 3.49
CA ARG A 184 -16.18 19.06 4.12
C ARG A 184 -17.14 19.70 3.11
N GLY A 185 -16.60 20.16 1.96
CA GLY A 185 -17.37 20.73 0.86
C GLY A 185 -18.39 19.74 0.30
N ARG A 186 -17.96 18.49 0.04
CA ARG A 186 -18.84 17.42 -0.45
C ARG A 186 -20.00 17.11 0.50
N TYR A 187 -19.75 17.05 1.83
CA TYR A 187 -20.81 16.86 2.80
C TYR A 187 -21.77 18.05 2.87
N ALA A 188 -21.29 19.28 2.66
CA ALA A 188 -22.16 20.46 2.55
C ALA A 188 -23.07 20.38 1.30
N GLU A 189 -22.54 19.98 0.15
CA GLU A 189 -23.30 19.75 -1.08
C GLU A 189 -24.37 18.65 -0.93
N LEU A 190 -24.05 17.58 -0.17
CA LEU A 190 -24.97 16.49 0.16
C LEU A 190 -26.05 16.90 1.19
N GLY A 191 -25.92 18.08 1.80
CA GLY A 191 -26.83 18.56 2.84
C GLY A 191 -26.64 17.86 4.19
N ASP A 192 -25.52 17.17 4.42
CA ASP A 192 -25.21 16.51 5.70
C ASP A 192 -24.59 17.51 6.69
N ALA A 193 -25.45 18.33 7.30
CA ALA A 193 -25.05 19.33 8.29
C ALA A 193 -24.34 18.69 9.52
N SER A 194 -24.64 17.41 9.84
CA SER A 194 -24.00 16.72 10.97
C SER A 194 -22.54 16.41 10.69
N MET A 195 -22.22 16.00 9.45
CA MET A 195 -20.82 15.77 9.06
C MET A 195 -20.07 17.09 8.93
N VAL A 196 -20.67 18.11 8.33
CA VAL A 196 -20.06 19.46 8.25
C VAL A 196 -19.68 19.97 9.63
N ALA A 197 -20.58 19.86 10.62
CA ALA A 197 -20.30 20.30 11.99
C ALA A 197 -19.09 19.57 12.62
N LYS A 198 -18.91 18.27 12.33
CA LYS A 198 -17.74 17.50 12.82
C LYS A 198 -16.42 18.00 12.21
N PHE A 199 -16.42 18.36 10.93
CA PHE A 199 -15.26 18.98 10.30
C PHE A 199 -14.98 20.36 10.90
N ASP A 200 -16.02 21.17 11.16
CA ASP A 200 -15.89 22.51 11.74
C ASP A 200 -15.39 22.48 13.20
N GLU A 201 -15.70 21.42 13.97
CA GLU A 201 -15.23 21.23 15.35
C GLU A 201 -13.72 20.93 15.42
N LEU A 202 -13.15 20.23 14.44
CA LEU A 202 -11.76 19.79 14.45
C LEU A 202 -10.73 20.90 14.17
N LYS A 203 -11.18 22.09 13.73
CA LYS A 203 -10.30 23.25 13.45
C LYS A 203 -8.98 22.85 12.79
N PHE A 204 -9.05 21.96 11.78
CA PHE A 204 -7.85 21.46 11.10
C PHE A 204 -7.03 22.65 10.58
N SER A 205 -5.86 22.82 11.16
CA SER A 205 -4.92 23.89 10.83
C SER A 205 -3.55 23.27 10.50
N GLU A 206 -2.56 24.10 10.22
CA GLU A 206 -1.19 23.66 9.95
C GLU A 206 -0.43 23.24 11.22
N SER A 207 -1.08 23.19 12.40
CA SER A 207 -0.41 22.76 13.62
C SER A 207 -0.36 21.23 13.72
N GLU A 208 0.75 20.69 14.23
CA GLU A 208 0.94 19.27 14.46
C GLU A 208 -0.12 18.67 15.40
N GLU A 209 -0.56 19.45 16.41
CA GLU A 209 -1.58 19.02 17.38
C GLU A 209 -2.95 18.84 16.71
N ASP A 210 -3.38 19.77 15.86
CA ASP A 210 -4.66 19.71 15.13
C ASP A 210 -4.64 18.56 14.11
N TYR A 211 -3.48 18.33 13.45
CA TYR A 211 -3.26 17.22 12.52
C TYR A 211 -3.42 15.86 13.22
N GLU A 212 -2.78 15.68 14.38
CA GLU A 212 -2.91 14.47 15.17
C GLU A 212 -4.34 14.26 15.69
N GLU A 213 -5.04 15.31 16.13
CA GLU A 213 -6.43 15.23 16.58
C GLU A 213 -7.34 14.75 15.45
N TYR A 214 -7.17 15.30 14.25
CA TYR A 214 -7.92 14.89 13.05
C TYR A 214 -7.75 13.38 12.74
N PHE A 215 -6.49 12.90 12.72
CA PHE A 215 -6.21 11.48 12.49
C PHE A 215 -6.77 10.57 13.58
N ARG A 216 -6.67 10.95 14.84
CA ARG A 216 -7.21 10.17 15.98
C ARG A 216 -8.74 10.14 16.00
N SER A 217 -9.40 11.12 15.42
CA SER A 217 -10.86 11.22 15.40
C SER A 217 -11.54 10.11 14.60
N GLY A 218 -10.82 9.47 13.68
CA GLY A 218 -11.37 8.52 12.70
C GLY A 218 -12.37 9.15 11.71
N LEU A 219 -12.52 10.48 11.75
CA LEU A 219 -13.40 11.20 10.83
C LEU A 219 -12.90 11.09 9.39
N ARG A 220 -11.58 11.25 9.21
CA ARG A 220 -10.89 11.14 7.93
C ARG A 220 -11.24 9.84 7.20
N ASP A 221 -10.94 8.71 7.79
CA ASP A 221 -11.16 7.39 7.17
C ASP A 221 -12.62 7.15 6.85
N LYS A 222 -13.50 7.50 7.78
CA LYS A 222 -14.96 7.37 7.59
C LYS A 222 -15.45 8.24 6.44
N ALA A 223 -15.01 9.48 6.37
CA ALA A 223 -15.44 10.43 5.36
C ALA A 223 -14.91 10.07 3.97
N MET A 224 -13.61 9.76 3.85
CA MET A 224 -12.98 9.37 2.59
C MET A 224 -13.67 8.15 1.96
N HIS A 225 -13.85 7.08 2.74
CA HIS A 225 -14.43 5.86 2.22
C HIS A 225 -15.92 6.01 1.88
N TYR A 226 -16.69 6.77 2.69
CA TYR A 226 -18.09 7.03 2.36
C TYR A 226 -18.26 7.83 1.06
N LEU A 227 -17.32 8.75 0.78
CA LEU A 227 -17.33 9.56 -0.45
C LEU A 227 -16.68 8.85 -1.65
N GLY A 228 -16.13 7.65 -1.48
CA GLY A 228 -15.45 6.91 -2.56
C GLY A 228 -14.13 7.54 -2.99
N VAL A 229 -13.41 8.22 -2.09
CA VAL A 229 -12.15 8.93 -2.36
C VAL A 229 -10.98 8.42 -1.51
N GLY A 230 -11.18 7.27 -0.85
CA GLY A 230 -10.19 6.59 -0.01
C GLY A 230 -9.46 5.47 -0.77
N THR A 231 -9.28 4.31 -0.13
CA THR A 231 -8.46 3.18 -0.64
C THR A 231 -8.85 2.72 -2.04
N THR A 232 -10.15 2.51 -2.28
CA THR A 232 -10.74 2.30 -3.60
C THR A 232 -12.07 3.05 -3.66
N SER A 233 -12.54 3.36 -4.86
CA SER A 233 -13.78 4.13 -5.08
C SER A 233 -15.03 3.40 -4.60
N ASP A 234 -15.02 2.07 -4.53
CA ASP A 234 -16.13 1.21 -4.10
C ASP A 234 -16.06 0.79 -2.62
N MET A 235 -14.96 1.06 -1.93
CA MET A 235 -14.75 0.66 -0.54
C MET A 235 -15.45 1.60 0.43
N ASN A 236 -16.49 1.12 1.11
CA ASN A 236 -17.24 1.95 2.07
C ASN A 236 -16.55 2.16 3.43
N ASN A 237 -15.66 1.27 3.84
CA ASN A 237 -14.81 1.39 5.03
C ASN A 237 -13.74 0.29 5.08
N VAL A 238 -12.63 0.54 5.78
CA VAL A 238 -11.48 -0.36 5.93
C VAL A 238 -11.85 -1.67 6.64
N ILE A 239 -12.80 -1.64 7.57
CA ILE A 239 -13.14 -2.84 8.37
C ILE A 239 -13.79 -3.91 7.48
N THR A 240 -14.77 -3.51 6.66
CA THR A 240 -15.47 -4.45 5.77
C THR A 240 -14.74 -4.67 4.45
N GLY A 241 -13.97 -3.69 3.97
CA GLY A 241 -13.26 -3.75 2.71
C GLY A 241 -11.88 -4.41 2.78
N LEU A 242 -11.16 -4.27 3.91
CA LEU A 242 -9.82 -4.84 4.07
C LEU A 242 -9.71 -5.80 5.26
N PHE A 243 -10.13 -5.38 6.47
CA PHE A 243 -9.88 -6.16 7.68
C PHE A 243 -10.53 -7.55 7.61
N PHE A 244 -11.85 -7.64 7.48
CA PHE A 244 -12.51 -8.94 7.43
C PHE A 244 -12.13 -9.78 6.19
N PRO A 245 -12.01 -9.21 4.98
CA PRO A 245 -11.51 -9.97 3.83
C PRO A 245 -10.10 -10.52 4.03
N SER A 246 -9.16 -9.76 4.60
CA SER A 246 -7.79 -10.21 4.85
C SER A 246 -7.72 -11.47 5.72
N LEU A 247 -8.65 -11.62 6.67
CA LEU A 247 -8.72 -12.80 7.55
C LEU A 247 -9.09 -14.08 6.79
N ARG A 248 -9.46 -14.00 5.52
CA ARG A 248 -9.88 -15.13 4.68
C ARG A 248 -8.89 -15.48 3.55
N ILE A 249 -7.85 -14.66 3.35
CA ILE A 249 -6.85 -14.91 2.30
C ILE A 249 -6.07 -16.19 2.58
N THR A 250 -6.12 -17.13 1.64
CA THR A 250 -5.53 -18.47 1.81
C THR A 250 -4.01 -18.48 1.73
N ALA A 251 -3.41 -17.50 1.07
CA ALA A 251 -1.96 -17.32 0.98
C ALA A 251 -1.30 -17.14 2.36
N TYR A 252 -2.05 -16.67 3.35
CA TYR A 252 -1.58 -16.47 4.72
C TYR A 252 -2.11 -17.55 5.66
N THR A 253 -1.26 -18.08 6.53
CA THR A 253 -1.68 -18.86 7.69
C THR A 253 -2.51 -18.00 8.65
N PRO A 254 -3.30 -18.59 9.57
CA PRO A 254 -4.04 -17.79 10.56
C PRO A 254 -3.17 -16.83 11.38
N GLY A 255 -1.94 -17.24 11.72
CA GLY A 255 -0.98 -16.39 12.44
C GLY A 255 -0.51 -15.21 11.60
N GLU A 256 -0.16 -15.44 10.34
CA GLU A 256 0.25 -14.39 9.39
C GLU A 256 -0.87 -13.37 9.12
N ARG A 257 -2.13 -13.81 9.02
CA ARG A 257 -3.29 -12.90 8.88
C ARG A 257 -3.45 -11.96 10.07
N ILE A 258 -3.21 -12.47 11.28
CA ILE A 258 -3.20 -11.65 12.50
C ILE A 258 -1.99 -10.70 12.47
N ASN A 259 -0.84 -11.17 12.01
CA ASN A 259 0.39 -10.37 11.94
C ASN A 259 0.29 -9.22 10.94
N ILE A 260 -0.51 -9.30 9.87
CA ILE A 260 -0.82 -8.16 9.00
C ILE A 260 -1.26 -6.95 9.86
N TRP A 261 -2.23 -7.15 10.73
CA TRP A 261 -2.80 -6.05 11.53
C TRP A 261 -1.95 -5.67 12.74
N ARG A 262 -1.18 -6.62 13.30
CA ARG A 262 -0.17 -6.32 14.33
C ARG A 262 0.94 -5.46 13.74
N GLY A 263 1.44 -5.82 12.56
CA GLY A 263 2.45 -5.05 11.83
C GLY A 263 1.93 -3.66 11.43
N LYS A 264 0.67 -3.56 10.93
CA LYS A 264 0.04 -2.27 10.65
C LYS A 264 -0.04 -1.37 11.90
N ALA A 265 -0.40 -1.93 13.04
CA ALA A 265 -0.47 -1.17 14.30
C ALA A 265 0.93 -0.77 14.81
N ALA A 266 1.95 -1.63 14.62
CA ALA A 266 3.33 -1.35 15.02
C ALA A 266 3.95 -0.26 14.13
N SER A 267 3.71 -0.33 12.81
CA SER A 267 4.31 0.58 11.82
C SER A 267 3.93 2.05 12.01
N GLY A 268 2.80 2.35 12.64
CA GLY A 268 2.43 3.72 13.03
C GLY A 268 3.36 4.36 14.07
N LYS A 269 4.28 3.58 14.66
CA LYS A 269 5.30 4.07 15.61
C LYS A 269 6.71 4.08 15.02
N PHE A 270 6.88 3.64 13.78
CA PHE A 270 8.16 3.62 13.12
C PHE A 270 8.64 5.04 12.81
N VAL A 271 9.94 5.29 12.94
CA VAL A 271 10.54 6.59 12.60
C VAL A 271 10.20 6.98 11.16
N VAL A 272 10.33 6.04 10.23
CA VAL A 272 10.03 6.24 8.80
C VAL A 272 8.59 6.72 8.55
N HIS A 273 7.64 6.39 9.43
CA HIS A 273 6.28 6.90 9.31
C HIS A 273 6.23 8.42 9.50
N ASN A 274 6.88 8.93 10.56
CA ASN A 274 6.95 10.37 10.80
C ASN A 274 7.74 11.08 9.69
N ASP A 275 8.86 10.48 9.24
CA ASP A 275 9.66 11.02 8.13
C ASP A 275 8.81 11.18 6.87
N SER A 276 7.99 10.17 6.55
CA SER A 276 7.11 10.21 5.37
C SER A 276 6.01 11.26 5.45
N GLN A 277 5.52 11.59 6.66
CA GLN A 277 4.52 12.65 6.86
C GLN A 277 5.12 14.06 6.68
N GLN A 278 6.42 14.22 6.93
CA GLN A 278 7.15 15.48 6.78
C GLN A 278 7.85 15.61 5.41
N PHE A 279 7.79 14.56 4.60
CA PHE A 279 8.43 14.52 3.30
C PHE A 279 7.74 15.45 2.30
N ASN A 280 8.56 16.29 1.65
CA ASN A 280 8.16 17.14 0.53
C ASN A 280 8.97 16.73 -0.71
N ALA A 281 8.33 15.99 -1.63
CA ALA A 281 8.97 15.52 -2.85
C ALA A 281 9.42 16.65 -3.78
N PHE A 282 8.69 17.78 -3.78
CA PHE A 282 9.02 18.95 -4.58
C PHE A 282 10.40 19.54 -4.25
N GLU A 283 10.80 19.44 -2.99
CA GLU A 283 12.10 19.95 -2.52
C GLU A 283 13.18 18.86 -2.50
N ALA A 284 12.79 17.64 -2.09
CA ALA A 284 13.73 16.57 -1.84
C ALA A 284 14.22 15.88 -3.12
N VAL A 285 13.31 15.67 -4.10
CA VAL A 285 13.63 14.93 -5.33
C VAL A 285 13.09 15.69 -6.56
N PRO A 286 13.73 16.79 -6.96
CA PRO A 286 13.32 17.58 -8.11
C PRO A 286 13.61 16.90 -9.45
N SER A 287 14.47 15.88 -9.49
CA SER A 287 14.84 15.14 -10.70
C SER A 287 15.20 13.69 -10.37
N ILE A 288 15.01 12.78 -11.34
CA ILE A 288 15.50 11.40 -11.31
C ILE A 288 16.15 11.03 -12.64
N GLU A 289 17.05 10.05 -12.63
CA GLU A 289 17.86 9.66 -13.80
C GLU A 289 17.24 8.55 -14.66
N ILE A 290 16.04 8.05 -14.30
CA ILE A 290 15.33 6.96 -14.99
C ILE A 290 13.92 7.39 -15.39
N PRO A 291 13.27 6.72 -16.36
CA PRO A 291 11.87 6.95 -16.70
C PRO A 291 10.94 6.82 -15.48
N VAL A 292 9.90 7.68 -15.44
CA VAL A 292 8.86 7.63 -14.41
C VAL A 292 7.46 7.69 -15.01
N TYR A 293 6.58 6.80 -14.53
CA TYR A 293 5.21 6.68 -14.97
C TYR A 293 4.27 6.83 -13.77
N PHE A 294 3.42 7.87 -13.79
CA PHE A 294 2.46 8.15 -12.71
C PHE A 294 1.11 7.52 -13.01
N PHE A 295 0.60 6.72 -12.09
CA PHE A 295 -0.71 6.10 -12.12
C PHE A 295 -1.57 6.74 -11.03
N ALA A 296 -2.44 7.69 -11.41
CA ALA A 296 -3.19 8.51 -10.48
C ALA A 296 -4.70 8.29 -10.64
N GLY A 297 -5.40 7.96 -9.54
CA GLY A 297 -6.86 7.94 -9.55
C GLY A 297 -7.44 9.35 -9.52
N GLU A 298 -8.45 9.64 -10.34
CA GLU A 298 -9.10 10.95 -10.41
C GLU A 298 -9.61 11.43 -9.04
N ASN A 299 -10.13 10.49 -8.23
CA ASN A 299 -10.76 10.75 -6.95
C ASN A 299 -9.83 10.48 -5.74
N ASP A 300 -8.52 10.31 -5.96
CA ASP A 300 -7.59 10.08 -4.85
C ASP A 300 -7.46 11.31 -3.96
N MET A 301 -7.98 11.19 -2.71
CA MET A 301 -7.83 12.18 -1.64
C MET A 301 -6.92 11.69 -0.51
N THR A 302 -6.33 10.51 -0.64
CA THR A 302 -5.30 10.03 0.28
C THR A 302 -3.93 10.61 -0.09
N CYS A 303 -3.56 10.55 -1.39
CA CYS A 303 -2.46 11.30 -2.00
C CYS A 303 -3.06 12.15 -3.12
N CYS A 304 -3.49 13.35 -2.81
CA CYS A 304 -4.32 14.16 -3.71
C CYS A 304 -3.80 14.22 -5.13
N THR A 305 -4.64 13.83 -6.10
CA THR A 305 -4.30 13.77 -7.54
C THR A 305 -3.79 15.11 -8.07
N SER A 306 -4.30 16.23 -7.53
CA SER A 306 -3.82 17.56 -7.89
C SER A 306 -2.35 17.78 -7.56
N LEU A 307 -1.86 17.28 -6.40
CA LEU A 307 -0.45 17.35 -6.01
C LEU A 307 0.41 16.37 -6.81
N GLN A 308 -0.12 15.19 -7.15
CA GLN A 308 0.58 14.25 -8.02
C GLN A 308 0.82 14.88 -9.40
N ARG A 309 -0.16 15.60 -9.95
CA ARG A 309 -0.02 16.31 -11.22
C ARG A 309 0.94 17.48 -11.13
N GLU A 310 0.86 18.28 -10.05
CA GLU A 310 1.80 19.38 -9.80
C GLU A 310 3.24 18.85 -9.73
N TYR A 311 3.46 17.74 -9.03
CA TYR A 311 4.79 17.11 -8.94
C TYR A 311 5.25 16.53 -10.28
N TYR A 312 4.36 15.85 -11.04
CA TYR A 312 4.65 15.39 -12.40
C TYR A 312 5.08 16.53 -13.32
N GLU A 313 4.44 17.68 -13.24
CA GLU A 313 4.79 18.83 -14.06
C GLU A 313 6.19 19.36 -13.70
N MET A 314 6.57 19.30 -12.43
CA MET A 314 7.82 19.86 -11.91
C MET A 314 9.01 18.90 -12.03
N ILE A 315 8.84 17.60 -11.72
CA ILE A 315 9.96 16.66 -11.70
C ILE A 315 10.64 16.56 -13.06
N GLU A 316 11.97 16.57 -13.09
CA GLU A 316 12.76 16.29 -14.28
C GLU A 316 13.10 14.80 -14.36
N ALA A 317 12.86 14.18 -15.51
CA ALA A 317 13.19 12.78 -15.79
C ALA A 317 13.50 12.59 -17.28
N PRO A 318 14.26 11.55 -17.69
CA PRO A 318 14.52 11.26 -19.11
C PRO A 318 13.24 11.02 -19.92
N GLU A 319 12.27 10.38 -19.30
CA GLU A 319 10.93 10.16 -19.82
C GLU A 319 9.94 10.21 -18.64
N LYS A 320 8.78 10.84 -18.85
CA LYS A 320 7.72 10.87 -17.83
C LYS A 320 6.35 10.93 -18.48
N GLU A 321 5.41 10.13 -17.93
CA GLU A 321 4.02 10.12 -18.36
C GLU A 321 3.08 10.13 -17.14
N PHE A 322 1.89 10.70 -17.32
CA PHE A 322 0.87 10.81 -16.29
C PHE A 322 -0.44 10.18 -16.76
N TYR A 323 -0.79 9.05 -16.19
CA TYR A 323 -2.00 8.30 -16.50
C TYR A 323 -3.08 8.57 -15.44
N LEU A 324 -4.09 9.36 -15.82
CA LEU A 324 -5.24 9.63 -14.96
C LEU A 324 -6.31 8.55 -15.14
N TYR A 325 -6.67 7.86 -14.07
CA TYR A 325 -7.71 6.84 -14.04
C TYR A 325 -9.04 7.48 -13.61
N GLU A 326 -9.95 7.64 -14.58
CA GLU A 326 -11.27 8.25 -14.36
C GLU A 326 -12.12 7.39 -13.42
N GLY A 327 -12.73 8.01 -12.42
CA GLY A 327 -13.58 7.35 -11.43
C GLY A 327 -12.84 6.52 -10.38
N CYS A 328 -11.54 6.27 -10.52
CA CYS A 328 -10.75 5.53 -9.54
C CYS A 328 -10.26 6.43 -8.40
N ALA A 329 -9.99 5.82 -7.25
CA ALA A 329 -9.44 6.48 -6.07
C ALA A 329 -7.95 6.14 -5.87
N HIS A 330 -7.55 5.74 -4.67
CA HIS A 330 -6.15 5.58 -4.26
C HIS A 330 -5.44 4.32 -4.78
N SER A 331 -6.15 3.41 -5.47
CA SER A 331 -5.56 2.15 -5.95
C SER A 331 -5.86 1.90 -7.44
N PRO A 332 -5.57 2.87 -8.35
CA PRO A 332 -6.08 2.89 -9.71
C PRO A 332 -5.70 1.66 -10.55
N ILE A 333 -4.50 1.10 -10.41
CA ILE A 333 -4.06 -0.11 -11.11
C ILE A 333 -4.96 -1.31 -10.80
N TYR A 334 -5.47 -1.39 -9.58
CA TYR A 334 -6.37 -2.45 -9.11
C TYR A 334 -7.84 -2.16 -9.43
N GLU A 335 -8.22 -0.89 -9.53
CA GLU A 335 -9.60 -0.47 -9.79
C GLU A 335 -9.98 -0.54 -11.29
N ASP A 336 -9.00 -0.29 -12.18
CA ASP A 336 -9.21 -0.37 -13.64
C ASP A 336 -8.10 -1.22 -14.31
N PRO A 337 -8.20 -2.55 -14.25
CA PRO A 337 -7.23 -3.45 -14.87
C PRO A 337 -7.23 -3.37 -16.41
N VAL A 338 -8.32 -2.91 -17.04
CA VAL A 338 -8.39 -2.75 -18.51
C VAL A 338 -7.48 -1.61 -18.95
N LYS A 339 -7.62 -0.44 -18.34
CA LYS A 339 -6.77 0.70 -18.61
C LYS A 339 -5.30 0.41 -18.24
N THR A 340 -5.08 -0.29 -17.13
CA THR A 340 -3.73 -0.73 -16.72
C THR A 340 -3.08 -1.57 -17.79
N ARG A 341 -3.80 -2.50 -18.41
CA ARG A 341 -3.32 -3.32 -19.52
C ARG A 341 -2.84 -2.47 -20.70
N GLU A 342 -3.69 -1.56 -21.17
CA GLU A 342 -3.38 -0.67 -22.30
C GLU A 342 -2.11 0.17 -22.04
N ILE A 343 -1.95 0.67 -20.81
CA ILE A 343 -0.79 1.45 -20.41
C ILE A 343 0.47 0.59 -20.39
N LEU A 344 0.42 -0.59 -19.75
CA LEU A 344 1.58 -1.48 -19.67
C LEU A 344 2.04 -1.96 -21.05
N GLU A 345 1.11 -2.24 -21.96
CA GLU A 345 1.45 -2.56 -23.35
C GLU A 345 2.21 -1.40 -24.00
N SER A 346 1.83 -0.14 -23.75
CA SER A 346 2.53 1.01 -24.34
C SER A 346 3.93 1.23 -23.73
N ILE A 347 4.09 1.03 -22.42
CA ILE A 347 5.38 1.18 -21.71
C ILE A 347 6.37 0.08 -22.12
N LEU A 348 5.92 -1.16 -22.27
CA LEU A 348 6.79 -2.32 -22.51
C LEU A 348 7.13 -2.54 -23.99
N ILE A 349 6.36 -1.99 -24.94
CA ILE A 349 6.66 -2.06 -26.38
C ILE A 349 7.76 -1.05 -26.78
N ASN A 350 7.90 0.06 -26.04
CA ASN A 350 8.89 1.10 -26.26
C ASN A 350 9.76 1.32 -25.00
N PRO A 351 10.54 0.33 -24.57
CA PRO A 351 11.35 0.44 -23.36
C PRO A 351 12.58 1.34 -23.56
#